data_cfadb1ae8bf7812d7ea017a0a7722701
#
_entry.id   cfadb1ae8bf7812d7ea017a0a7722701
#
_cell.length_a   1.000
_cell.length_b   1.000
_cell.length_c   1.000
_cell.angle_alpha   90.00
_cell.angle_beta   90.00
_cell.angle_gamma   90.00
#
_symmetry.space_group_name_H-M   'P 1'
#
loop_
_entity.id
_entity.type
_entity.pdbx_description
1 polymer ?
#
loop_
_entity_poly.entity_id
_entity_poly.type
_entity_poly.pdbx_seq_one_letter_code
_entity_poly.pdbx_strand_id
1 'polypeptide(L)'
;MTFMAKAGQVERKWYVIDAAGKPLGRVAAEAAVLLRGKHKPTITPHVDCGDNVIIINCAEAVLTGKKLEQKKWQRHTGWIGNLKTTKYATLMAQRPTKAMELAVCGMIPNTHIGRAAETRLHCFAGAEHPHASQKPEVFEL
;
A
#
# COMPACT_ATOMS: atom_id res chain seq x y z
N MET A 1 31.23 5.92 12.65
CA MET A 1 30.00 6.67 12.97
C MET A 1 28.89 6.23 12.02
N THR A 2 27.77 5.81 12.52
CA THR A 2 26.63 5.41 11.68
C THR A 2 25.89 6.65 11.16
N PHE A 3 25.42 6.58 9.92
CA PHE A 3 24.65 7.65 9.31
C PHE A 3 23.25 7.74 9.98
N MET A 4 22.84 8.94 10.31
CA MET A 4 21.49 9.23 10.79
C MET A 4 20.86 10.28 9.88
N ALA A 5 19.76 9.91 9.23
CA ALA A 5 19.02 10.82 8.36
C ALA A 5 18.36 11.93 9.14
N LYS A 6 18.34 13.14 8.58
CA LYS A 6 17.56 14.27 9.07
C LYS A 6 16.36 14.48 8.18
N ALA A 7 15.24 14.91 8.73
CA ALA A 7 13.98 15.07 7.99
C ALA A 7 14.10 15.93 6.71
N GLY A 8 14.93 16.96 6.73
CA GLY A 8 15.17 17.83 5.56
C GLY A 8 16.14 17.27 4.50
N GLN A 9 16.77 16.14 4.77
CA GLN A 9 17.75 15.51 3.86
C GLN A 9 17.22 14.29 3.13
N VAL A 10 15.97 13.90 3.37
CA VAL A 10 15.37 12.72 2.76
C VAL A 10 14.89 13.06 1.35
N GLU A 11 15.52 12.44 0.36
CA GLU A 11 15.05 12.49 -1.03
C GLU A 11 13.99 11.41 -1.23
N ARG A 12 12.85 11.79 -1.83
CA ARG A 12 11.72 10.90 -2.10
C ARG A 12 11.56 10.70 -3.59
N LYS A 13 11.52 9.44 -3.99
CA LYS A 13 11.20 9.04 -5.36
C LYS A 13 9.75 8.61 -5.48
N TRP A 14 9.29 8.51 -6.70
CA TRP A 14 7.98 7.97 -7.05
C TRP A 14 8.14 6.65 -7.78
N TYR A 15 7.41 5.64 -7.34
CA TYR A 15 7.40 4.31 -7.96
C TYR A 15 6.00 3.94 -8.40
N VAL A 16 5.91 3.29 -9.57
CA VAL A 16 4.69 2.66 -10.06
C VAL A 16 4.84 1.15 -9.99
N ILE A 17 3.87 0.49 -9.38
CA ILE A 17 3.77 -0.96 -9.32
C ILE A 17 2.51 -1.38 -10.09
N ASP A 18 2.66 -2.30 -11.03
CA ASP A 18 1.53 -2.90 -11.73
C ASP A 18 1.07 -4.16 -10.98
N ALA A 19 -0.20 -4.14 -10.56
CA ALA A 19 -0.83 -5.25 -9.83
C ALA A 19 -1.55 -6.26 -10.72
N ALA A 20 -1.62 -6.02 -12.04
CA ALA A 20 -2.32 -6.89 -12.98
C ALA A 20 -1.78 -8.34 -12.94
N GLY A 21 -2.66 -9.30 -12.68
CA GLY A 21 -2.32 -10.72 -12.63
C GLY A 21 -1.40 -11.16 -11.47
N LYS A 22 -1.03 -10.23 -10.58
CA LYS A 22 -0.14 -10.53 -9.44
C LYS A 22 -0.94 -10.74 -8.15
N PRO A 23 -0.44 -11.58 -7.23
CA PRO A 23 -1.09 -11.76 -5.94
C PRO A 23 -1.12 -10.47 -5.14
N LEU A 24 -2.30 -10.07 -4.68
CA LEU A 24 -2.54 -8.83 -3.94
C LEU A 24 -1.59 -8.66 -2.74
N GLY A 25 -1.37 -9.74 -1.98
CA GLY A 25 -0.49 -9.70 -0.81
C GLY A 25 0.99 -9.47 -1.13
N ARG A 26 1.48 -9.99 -2.26
CA ARG A 26 2.88 -9.77 -2.69
C ARG A 26 3.10 -8.34 -3.16
N VAL A 27 2.18 -7.82 -3.96
CA VAL A 27 2.19 -6.41 -4.37
C VAL A 27 2.18 -5.49 -3.15
N ALA A 28 1.32 -5.78 -2.17
CA ALA A 28 1.23 -5.02 -0.93
C ALA A 28 2.52 -5.08 -0.10
N ALA A 29 3.21 -6.22 -0.06
CA ALA A 29 4.45 -6.38 0.68
C ALA A 29 5.57 -5.50 0.11
N GLU A 30 5.76 -5.50 -1.21
CA GLU A 30 6.77 -4.65 -1.87
C GLU A 30 6.43 -3.17 -1.73
N ALA A 31 5.16 -2.80 -1.89
CA ALA A 31 4.71 -1.43 -1.66
C ALA A 31 5.01 -0.96 -0.22
N ALA A 32 4.79 -1.82 0.77
CA ALA A 32 5.10 -1.50 2.16
C ALA A 32 6.61 -1.32 2.41
N VAL A 33 7.47 -2.11 1.76
CA VAL A 33 8.93 -1.95 1.82
C VAL A 33 9.36 -0.59 1.26
N LEU A 34 8.83 -0.19 0.12
CA LEU A 34 9.13 1.11 -0.51
C LEU A 34 8.61 2.28 0.32
N LEU A 35 7.38 2.19 0.83
CA LEU A 35 6.77 3.23 1.68
C LEU A 35 7.51 3.42 3.01
N ARG A 36 8.04 2.34 3.57
CA ARG A 36 8.85 2.38 4.79
C ARG A 36 10.28 2.85 4.53
N GLY A 37 10.77 2.74 3.30
CA GLY A 37 12.14 3.07 2.91
C GLY A 37 13.17 2.00 3.27
N LYS A 38 12.75 0.76 3.49
CA LYS A 38 13.67 -0.37 3.81
C LYS A 38 14.64 -0.71 2.70
N HIS A 39 14.38 -0.32 1.46
CA HIS A 39 15.27 -0.50 0.32
C HIS A 39 16.47 0.46 0.32
N LYS A 40 16.42 1.51 1.13
CA LYS A 40 17.48 2.52 1.22
C LYS A 40 18.50 2.16 2.29
N PRO A 41 19.83 2.28 2.00
CA PRO A 41 20.87 2.07 3.03
C PRO A 41 20.86 3.18 4.09
N THR A 42 20.25 4.33 3.79
CA THR A 42 20.12 5.49 4.68
C THR A 42 18.92 5.43 5.62
N ILE A 43 18.21 4.30 5.67
CA ILE A 43 17.04 4.16 6.55
C ILE A 43 17.40 4.43 8.01
N THR A 44 16.60 5.29 8.64
CA THR A 44 16.73 5.62 10.06
C THR A 44 15.39 5.35 10.77
N PRO A 45 15.35 4.56 11.85
CA PRO A 45 14.09 4.12 12.45
C PRO A 45 13.19 5.24 12.97
N HIS A 46 13.76 6.37 13.42
CA HIS A 46 13.01 7.50 13.97
C HIS A 46 12.67 8.59 12.94
N VAL A 47 13.13 8.44 11.69
CA VAL A 47 12.87 9.38 10.60
C VAL A 47 12.12 8.68 9.48
N ASP A 48 11.14 9.35 8.90
CA ASP A 48 10.40 8.85 7.76
C ASP A 48 11.22 8.99 6.47
N CYS A 49 11.85 7.90 6.04
CA CYS A 49 12.73 7.83 4.87
C CYS A 49 12.06 7.22 3.63
N GLY A 50 10.77 6.88 3.68
CA GLY A 50 10.07 6.18 2.60
C GLY A 50 9.81 7.03 1.36
N ASP A 51 9.48 6.35 0.27
CA ASP A 51 9.15 6.94 -1.01
C ASP A 51 7.64 6.98 -1.25
N ASN A 52 7.21 7.58 -2.37
CA ASN A 52 5.83 7.57 -2.81
C ASN A 52 5.59 6.36 -3.70
N VAL A 53 4.46 5.69 -3.52
CA VAL A 53 4.10 4.49 -4.29
C VAL A 53 2.74 4.66 -4.94
N ILE A 54 2.69 4.37 -6.23
CA ILE A 54 1.47 4.30 -7.03
C ILE A 54 1.25 2.83 -7.40
N ILE A 55 0.08 2.30 -7.11
CA ILE A 55 -0.32 0.95 -7.52
C ILE A 55 -1.42 1.09 -8.55
N ILE A 56 -1.20 0.56 -9.74
CA ILE A 56 -2.16 0.56 -10.85
C ILE A 56 -2.75 -0.83 -11.05
N ASN A 57 -3.86 -0.90 -11.78
CA ASN A 57 -4.57 -2.15 -12.07
C ASN A 57 -4.99 -2.95 -10.83
N CYS A 58 -5.37 -2.27 -9.75
CA CYS A 58 -5.80 -2.94 -8.52
C CYS A 58 -7.02 -3.87 -8.73
N ALA A 59 -7.86 -3.60 -9.73
CA ALA A 59 -9.02 -4.43 -10.07
C ALA A 59 -8.62 -5.82 -10.59
N GLU A 60 -7.44 -5.91 -11.22
CA GLU A 60 -6.91 -7.14 -11.82
C GLU A 60 -5.98 -7.93 -10.88
N ALA A 61 -5.81 -7.45 -9.64
CA ALA A 61 -5.03 -8.16 -8.64
C ALA A 61 -5.69 -9.49 -8.25
N VAL A 62 -4.88 -10.53 -8.13
CA VAL A 62 -5.36 -11.89 -7.89
C VAL A 62 -5.38 -12.22 -6.40
N LEU A 63 -6.44 -12.85 -5.95
CA LEU A 63 -6.54 -13.50 -4.64
C LEU A 63 -6.49 -15.02 -4.83
N THR A 64 -5.50 -15.67 -4.25
CA THR A 64 -5.27 -17.11 -4.39
C THR A 64 -6.24 -17.95 -3.56
N GLY A 65 -6.51 -19.18 -4.01
CA GLY A 65 -7.38 -20.12 -3.33
C GLY A 65 -8.82 -19.62 -3.25
N LYS A 66 -9.48 -19.91 -2.14
CA LYS A 66 -10.90 -19.53 -1.89
C LYS A 66 -11.05 -18.20 -1.14
N LYS A 67 -10.05 -17.32 -1.18
CA LYS A 67 -10.06 -16.05 -0.43
C LYS A 67 -11.19 -15.11 -0.84
N LEU A 68 -11.57 -15.09 -2.11
CA LEU A 68 -12.70 -14.29 -2.59
C LEU A 68 -14.01 -14.60 -1.84
N GLU A 69 -14.24 -15.87 -1.52
CA GLU A 69 -15.45 -16.31 -0.84
C GLU A 69 -15.33 -16.28 0.68
N GLN A 70 -14.17 -16.67 1.21
CA GLN A 70 -13.96 -16.90 2.64
C GLN A 70 -13.40 -15.68 3.36
N LYS A 71 -12.52 -14.90 2.73
CA LYS A 71 -11.93 -13.74 3.37
C LYS A 71 -12.94 -12.62 3.51
N LYS A 72 -13.01 -12.04 4.71
CA LYS A 72 -13.94 -10.98 5.06
C LYS A 72 -13.18 -9.77 5.57
N TRP A 73 -13.63 -8.60 5.18
CA TRP A 73 -13.23 -7.34 5.80
C TRP A 73 -14.27 -6.97 6.85
N GLN A 74 -13.83 -6.88 8.09
CA GLN A 74 -14.68 -6.55 9.22
C GLN A 74 -14.27 -5.22 9.82
N ARG A 75 -15.27 -4.38 10.12
CA ARG A 75 -15.08 -3.14 10.85
C ARG A 75 -16.19 -2.96 11.88
N HIS A 76 -15.83 -2.44 13.04
CA HIS A 76 -16.79 -2.11 14.09
C HIS A 76 -17.00 -0.60 14.14
N THR A 77 -18.26 -0.15 14.25
CA THR A 77 -18.58 1.29 14.28
C THR A 77 -18.36 1.94 15.65
N GLY A 78 -18.05 1.16 16.68
CA GLY A 78 -17.92 1.63 18.06
C GLY A 78 -19.23 1.56 18.88
N TRP A 79 -20.36 1.25 18.24
CA TRP A 79 -21.64 1.06 18.89
C TRP A 79 -21.94 -0.43 19.09
N ILE A 80 -22.68 -0.78 20.15
CA ILE A 80 -22.98 -2.17 20.50
C ILE A 80 -23.69 -2.89 19.33
N GLY A 81 -23.18 -4.08 18.95
CA GLY A 81 -23.75 -4.93 17.90
C GLY A 81 -23.51 -4.48 16.46
N ASN A 82 -22.73 -3.44 16.23
CA ASN A 82 -22.48 -2.87 14.89
C ASN A 82 -21.17 -3.33 14.25
N LEU A 83 -20.96 -4.65 14.18
CA LEU A 83 -19.89 -5.25 13.38
C LEU A 83 -20.35 -5.37 11.92
N LYS A 84 -19.73 -4.60 11.03
CA LYS A 84 -19.99 -4.67 9.59
C LYS A 84 -18.98 -5.59 8.93
N THR A 85 -19.49 -6.56 8.16
CA THR A 85 -18.69 -7.58 7.47
C THR A 85 -18.95 -7.50 5.97
N THR A 86 -17.87 -7.41 5.19
CA THR A 86 -17.93 -7.42 3.71
C THR A 86 -17.04 -8.54 3.20
N LYS A 87 -17.55 -9.38 2.30
CA LYS A 87 -16.74 -10.41 1.62
C LYS A 87 -15.77 -9.76 0.64
N TYR A 88 -14.60 -10.36 0.47
CA TYR A 88 -13.60 -9.84 -0.47
C TYR A 88 -14.06 -9.90 -1.94
N ALA A 89 -14.92 -10.85 -2.32
CA ALA A 89 -15.54 -10.85 -3.64
C ALA A 89 -16.29 -9.53 -3.93
N THR A 90 -17.11 -9.09 -2.98
CA THR A 90 -17.85 -7.83 -3.08
C THR A 90 -16.92 -6.61 -3.03
N LEU A 91 -15.91 -6.66 -2.15
CA LEU A 91 -14.95 -5.56 -2.00
C LEU A 91 -14.12 -5.37 -3.27
N MET A 92 -13.63 -6.44 -3.89
CA MET A 92 -12.87 -6.38 -5.15
C MET A 92 -13.73 -5.91 -6.33
N ALA A 93 -15.02 -6.29 -6.36
CA ALA A 93 -15.94 -5.85 -7.40
C ALA A 93 -16.30 -4.36 -7.31
N GLN A 94 -16.51 -3.86 -6.09
CA GLN A 94 -16.99 -2.48 -5.87
C GLN A 94 -15.85 -1.50 -5.62
N ARG A 95 -14.85 -1.89 -4.84
CA ARG A 95 -13.75 -1.02 -4.37
C ARG A 95 -12.41 -1.76 -4.32
N PRO A 96 -11.83 -2.12 -5.48
CA PRO A 96 -10.55 -2.84 -5.53
C PRO A 96 -9.39 -2.02 -4.94
N THR A 97 -9.41 -0.71 -5.09
CA THR A 97 -8.42 0.19 -4.48
C THR A 97 -8.41 0.07 -2.96
N LYS A 98 -9.60 -0.03 -2.34
CA LYS A 98 -9.71 -0.20 -0.89
C LYS A 98 -9.16 -1.54 -0.41
N ALA A 99 -9.33 -2.61 -1.18
CA ALA A 99 -8.74 -3.90 -0.85
C ALA A 99 -7.20 -3.84 -0.84
N MET A 100 -6.60 -3.17 -1.82
CA MET A 100 -5.17 -2.96 -1.88
C MET A 100 -4.66 -2.07 -0.75
N GLU A 101 -5.32 -0.95 -0.48
CA GLU A 101 -4.99 -0.06 0.65
C GLU A 101 -4.98 -0.81 1.98
N LEU A 102 -6.02 -1.60 2.26
CA LEU A 102 -6.11 -2.38 3.49
C LEU A 102 -4.96 -3.39 3.62
N ALA A 103 -4.57 -4.01 2.51
CA ALA A 103 -3.45 -4.95 2.51
C ALA A 103 -2.12 -4.25 2.81
N VAL A 104 -1.86 -3.11 2.17
CA VAL A 104 -0.63 -2.33 2.38
C VAL A 104 -0.58 -1.73 3.79
N CYS A 105 -1.65 -1.08 4.24
CA CYS A 105 -1.72 -0.46 5.57
C CYS A 105 -1.57 -1.50 6.69
N GLY A 106 -2.09 -2.72 6.50
CA GLY A 106 -1.88 -3.82 7.44
C GLY A 106 -0.44 -4.30 7.56
N MET A 107 0.40 -4.03 6.56
CA MET A 107 1.83 -4.38 6.53
C MET A 107 2.74 -3.24 7.01
N ILE A 108 2.22 -2.04 7.17
CA ILE A 108 2.94 -0.89 7.71
C ILE A 108 2.74 -0.86 9.23
N PRO A 109 3.80 -0.59 10.03
CA PRO A 109 3.67 -0.47 11.46
C PRO A 109 2.70 0.63 11.87
N ASN A 110 1.84 0.35 12.85
CA ASN A 110 0.87 1.32 13.38
C ASN A 110 1.54 2.33 14.33
N THR A 111 2.47 3.09 13.80
CA THR A 111 3.21 4.15 14.49
C THR A 111 2.94 5.49 13.83
N HIS A 112 3.38 6.57 14.46
CA HIS A 112 3.30 7.91 13.90
C HIS A 112 3.95 8.01 12.50
N ILE A 113 5.14 7.41 12.34
CA ILE A 113 5.86 7.35 11.05
C ILE A 113 5.11 6.47 10.04
N GLY A 114 4.55 5.35 10.48
CA GLY A 114 3.76 4.46 9.62
C GLY A 114 2.51 5.16 9.06
N ARG A 115 1.81 5.93 9.87
CA ARG A 115 0.65 6.72 9.41
C ARG A 115 1.04 7.80 8.39
N ALA A 116 2.19 8.43 8.56
CA ALA A 116 2.75 9.34 7.58
C ALA A 116 3.09 8.61 6.27
N ALA A 117 3.61 7.39 6.34
CA ALA A 117 3.91 6.56 5.16
C ALA A 117 2.64 6.18 4.38
N GLU A 118 1.54 5.87 5.06
CA GLU A 118 0.25 5.55 4.43
C GLU A 118 -0.28 6.68 3.54
N THR A 119 -0.01 7.92 3.87
CA THR A 119 -0.44 9.08 3.06
C THR A 119 0.25 9.17 1.69
N ARG A 120 1.36 8.46 1.51
CA ARG A 120 2.12 8.41 0.25
C ARG A 120 1.75 7.24 -0.66
N LEU A 121 0.76 6.46 -0.26
CA LEU A 121 0.20 5.37 -1.05
C LEU A 121 -0.94 5.89 -1.92
N HIS A 122 -0.87 5.61 -3.21
CA HIS A 122 -1.90 5.94 -4.19
C HIS A 122 -2.30 4.69 -4.96
N CYS A 123 -3.56 4.27 -4.83
CA CYS A 123 -4.09 3.07 -5.49
C CYS A 123 -5.11 3.47 -6.56
N PHE A 124 -4.98 2.86 -7.73
CA PHE A 124 -5.89 3.07 -8.87
C PHE A 124 -6.40 1.73 -9.40
N ALA A 125 -7.70 1.69 -9.70
CA ALA A 125 -8.35 0.48 -10.21
C ALA A 125 -7.89 0.11 -11.62
N GLY A 126 -7.68 1.12 -12.48
CA GLY A 126 -7.19 0.96 -13.84
C GLY A 126 -5.70 1.29 -14.01
N ALA A 127 -5.28 1.37 -15.26
CA ALA A 127 -3.89 1.67 -15.63
C ALA A 127 -3.55 3.18 -15.57
N GLU A 128 -4.55 4.05 -15.62
CA GLU A 128 -4.35 5.49 -15.66
C GLU A 128 -4.20 6.08 -14.25
N HIS A 129 -3.25 7.01 -14.10
CA HIS A 129 -3.04 7.76 -12.87
C HIS A 129 -2.68 9.23 -13.16
N PRO A 130 -3.04 10.18 -12.28
CA PRO A 130 -2.81 11.62 -12.51
C PRO A 130 -1.37 12.08 -12.19
N HIS A 131 -0.49 11.17 -11.78
CA HIS A 131 0.86 11.49 -11.29
C HIS A 131 1.95 11.44 -12.38
N ALA A 132 1.63 11.63 -13.65
CA ALA A 132 2.61 11.60 -14.74
C ALA A 132 3.70 12.70 -14.61
N SER A 133 3.34 13.87 -14.10
CA SER A 133 4.26 14.99 -13.87
C SER A 133 5.35 14.68 -12.83
N GLN A 134 5.12 13.72 -11.94
CA GLN A 134 6.09 13.28 -10.93
C GLN A 134 7.17 12.35 -11.50
N LYS A 135 7.05 11.95 -12.77
CA LYS A 135 7.97 11.03 -13.46
C LYS A 135 8.26 9.76 -12.65
N PRO A 136 7.24 8.97 -12.31
CA PRO A 136 7.43 7.79 -11.49
C PRO A 136 8.28 6.73 -12.22
N GLU A 137 9.16 6.07 -11.48
CA GLU A 137 9.95 4.93 -11.96
C GLU A 137 9.11 3.65 -11.87
N VAL A 138 9.17 2.80 -12.90
CA VAL A 138 8.49 1.50 -12.88
C VAL A 138 9.26 0.56 -11.96
N PHE A 139 8.56 -0.03 -11.00
CA PHE A 139 9.11 -1.06 -10.12
C PHE A 139 8.56 -2.42 -10.52
N GLU A 140 9.44 -3.32 -10.95
CA GLU A 140 9.10 -4.69 -11.30
C GLU A 140 9.16 -5.60 -10.07
N LEU A 141 8.15 -6.48 -9.95
CA LEU A 141 8.00 -7.47 -8.88
C LEU A 141 8.65 -8.81 -9.26
#